data_16dd668bc61f9aa2c800e86b67b35558
#
_entry.id   16dd668bc61f9aa2c800e86b67b35558
#
_cell.length_a   1.000
_cell.length_b   1.000
_cell.length_c   1.000
_cell.angle_alpha   90.00
_cell.angle_beta   90.00
_cell.angle_gamma   90.00
#
_symmetry.space_group_name_H-M   'P 1'
#
loop_
_entity.id
_entity.type
_entity.pdbx_description
1 polymer ?
#
loop_
_entity_poly.entity_id
_entity_poly.type
_entity_poly.pdbx_seq_one_letter_code
_entity_poly.pdbx_strand_id
1 'polypeptide(L)'
;MKEMVNLNFRWFMQTLLDRKDRMSMYSGLEVRVPFCDYRIAEYLYGVPWEFKDHQGVEKGLLRTALSDLLPPEILWRKKSPYPKTFDPHYTEIVSMRLRRLLEDVNAPLFYLVNRGDVRCMMEQESEWPWYGQLMRGPQTMAYLLQVDFWLRHYNVEFVY
;
A
#
# COMPACT_ATOMS: atom_id res chain seq x y z
N MET A 1 -11.55 -19.58 0.60
CA MET A 1 -10.52 -19.30 -0.40
C MET A 1 -11.04 -18.49 -1.58
N LYS A 2 -12.11 -18.89 -2.29
CA LYS A 2 -12.70 -18.11 -3.41
C LYS A 2 -13.12 -16.69 -3.00
N GLU A 3 -13.67 -16.52 -1.82
CA GLU A 3 -14.07 -15.22 -1.29
C GLU A 3 -12.85 -14.29 -1.10
N MET A 4 -11.75 -14.83 -0.57
CA MET A 4 -10.49 -14.09 -0.40
C MET A 4 -9.89 -13.66 -1.75
N VAL A 5 -9.96 -14.53 -2.77
CA VAL A 5 -9.55 -14.17 -4.14
C VAL A 5 -10.43 -13.05 -4.71
N ASN A 6 -11.74 -13.14 -4.48
CA ASN A 6 -12.71 -12.13 -4.93
C ASN A 6 -12.46 -10.77 -4.26
N LEU A 7 -12.18 -10.73 -2.95
CA LEU A 7 -11.78 -9.52 -2.23
C LEU A 7 -10.46 -8.94 -2.77
N ASN A 8 -9.48 -9.79 -3.08
CA ASN A 8 -8.25 -9.34 -3.70
C ASN A 8 -8.49 -8.66 -5.06
N PHE A 9 -9.32 -9.20 -5.92
CA PHE A 9 -9.64 -8.59 -7.21
C PHE A 9 -10.43 -7.29 -7.07
N ARG A 10 -11.48 -7.29 -6.25
CA ARG A 10 -12.41 -6.15 -6.14
C ARG A 10 -11.85 -4.96 -5.36
N TRP A 11 -10.95 -5.21 -4.41
CA TRP A 11 -10.45 -4.17 -3.52
C TRP A 11 -8.96 -3.94 -3.67
N PHE A 12 -8.16 -4.95 -3.34
CA PHE A 12 -6.73 -4.77 -3.23
C PHE A 12 -6.07 -4.49 -4.57
N MET A 13 -6.37 -5.32 -5.57
CA MET A 13 -5.77 -5.20 -6.90
C MET A 13 -6.26 -3.94 -7.62
N GLN A 14 -7.56 -3.66 -7.53
CA GLN A 14 -8.14 -2.46 -8.12
C GLN A 14 -7.53 -1.19 -7.52
N THR A 15 -7.40 -1.11 -6.20
CA THR A 15 -6.76 0.03 -5.53
C THR A 15 -5.31 0.20 -5.95
N LEU A 16 -4.55 -0.89 -6.07
CA LEU A 16 -3.16 -0.83 -6.51
C LEU A 16 -3.03 -0.36 -7.96
N LEU A 17 -3.88 -0.85 -8.85
CA LEU A 17 -3.89 -0.48 -10.26
C LEU A 17 -4.26 1.00 -10.44
N ASP A 18 -5.32 1.45 -9.80
CA ASP A 18 -5.80 2.83 -9.86
C ASP A 18 -4.72 3.80 -9.33
N ARG A 19 -4.12 3.50 -8.17
CA ARG A 19 -3.03 4.30 -7.64
C ARG A 19 -1.84 4.38 -8.60
N LYS A 20 -1.44 3.23 -9.16
CA LYS A 20 -0.31 3.15 -10.07
C LYS A 20 -0.58 3.92 -11.35
N ASP A 21 -1.75 3.74 -11.94
CA ASP A 21 -2.16 4.42 -13.15
C ASP A 21 -2.16 5.95 -12.97
N ARG A 22 -2.84 6.45 -11.97
CA ARG A 22 -2.92 7.90 -11.69
C ARG A 22 -1.56 8.53 -11.45
N MET A 23 -0.70 7.89 -10.65
CA MET A 23 0.62 8.44 -10.33
C MET A 23 1.56 8.41 -11.53
N SER A 24 1.55 7.35 -12.31
CA SER A 24 2.43 7.21 -13.48
C SER A 24 1.96 8.08 -14.63
N MET A 25 0.66 8.13 -14.91
CA MET A 25 0.10 8.96 -15.97
C MET A 25 0.24 10.46 -15.66
N TYR A 26 0.15 10.86 -14.39
CA TYR A 26 0.47 12.23 -13.99
C TYR A 26 1.90 12.64 -14.40
N SER A 27 2.84 11.70 -14.41
CA SER A 27 4.22 11.89 -14.85
C SER A 27 4.44 11.56 -16.34
N GLY A 28 3.38 11.30 -17.10
CA GLY A 28 3.46 10.96 -18.51
C GLY A 28 4.02 9.55 -18.78
N LEU A 29 4.03 8.66 -17.79
CA LEU A 29 4.54 7.30 -17.91
C LEU A 29 3.40 6.29 -17.93
N GLU A 30 3.21 5.59 -19.05
CA GLU A 30 2.28 4.46 -19.12
C GLU A 30 2.89 3.22 -18.46
N VAL A 31 2.17 2.64 -17.50
CA VAL A 31 2.56 1.39 -16.84
C VAL A 31 1.58 0.27 -17.18
N ARG A 32 2.12 -0.81 -17.73
CA ARG A 32 1.36 -2.03 -18.05
C ARG A 32 1.66 -3.13 -17.03
N VAL A 33 0.63 -3.89 -16.68
CA VAL A 33 0.68 -4.92 -15.62
C VAL A 33 0.22 -6.27 -16.20
N PRO A 34 1.10 -7.03 -16.88
CA PRO A 34 0.72 -8.25 -17.60
C PRO A 34 0.01 -9.31 -16.74
N PHE A 35 0.38 -9.41 -15.46
CA PHE A 35 -0.25 -10.36 -14.53
C PHE A 35 -1.67 -9.95 -14.08
N CYS A 36 -2.11 -8.76 -14.44
CA CYS A 36 -3.48 -8.31 -14.22
C CYS A 36 -4.37 -8.47 -15.47
N ASP A 37 -3.90 -9.20 -16.48
CA ASP A 37 -4.72 -9.56 -17.64
C ASP A 37 -5.94 -10.37 -17.19
N TYR A 38 -7.13 -9.93 -17.59
CA TYR A 38 -8.39 -10.56 -17.18
C TYR A 38 -8.46 -12.03 -17.58
N ARG A 39 -7.86 -12.43 -18.70
CA ARG A 39 -7.82 -13.82 -19.17
C ARG A 39 -7.05 -14.72 -18.19
N ILE A 40 -5.96 -14.22 -17.64
CA ILE A 40 -5.18 -14.92 -16.60
C ILE A 40 -6.02 -15.00 -15.31
N ALA A 41 -6.72 -13.92 -14.96
CA ALA A 41 -7.57 -13.87 -13.78
C ALA A 41 -8.73 -14.88 -13.88
N GLU A 42 -9.44 -14.92 -15.01
CA GLU A 42 -10.53 -15.86 -15.28
C GLU A 42 -10.04 -17.32 -15.23
N TYR A 43 -8.96 -17.61 -15.92
CA TYR A 43 -8.34 -18.94 -15.90
C TYR A 43 -7.99 -19.38 -14.47
N LEU A 44 -7.23 -18.54 -13.77
CA LEU A 44 -6.78 -18.88 -12.41
C LEU A 44 -7.91 -18.91 -11.40
N TYR A 45 -9.01 -18.19 -11.61
CA TYR A 45 -10.15 -18.23 -10.69
C TYR A 45 -10.74 -19.63 -10.58
N GLY A 46 -10.79 -20.37 -11.68
CA GLY A 46 -11.27 -21.75 -11.74
C GLY A 46 -10.29 -22.81 -11.23
N VAL A 47 -8.99 -22.51 -11.16
CA VAL A 47 -7.95 -23.44 -10.75
C VAL A 47 -8.04 -23.72 -9.24
N PRO A 48 -8.09 -24.99 -8.78
CA PRO A 48 -8.01 -25.34 -7.36
C PRO A 48 -6.76 -24.80 -6.68
N TRP A 49 -6.89 -24.52 -5.36
CA TRP A 49 -5.79 -23.91 -4.62
C TRP A 49 -4.55 -24.82 -4.54
N GLU A 50 -4.74 -26.11 -4.44
CA GLU A 50 -3.67 -27.11 -4.37
C GLU A 50 -2.70 -27.02 -5.56
N PHE A 51 -3.20 -26.64 -6.73
CA PHE A 51 -2.36 -26.42 -7.90
C PHE A 51 -1.64 -25.06 -7.85
N LYS A 52 -2.30 -24.02 -7.32
CA LYS A 52 -1.69 -22.68 -7.19
C LYS A 52 -0.54 -22.69 -6.20
N ASP A 53 -0.73 -23.39 -5.09
CA ASP A 53 0.24 -23.57 -4.02
C ASP A 53 0.91 -24.96 -4.13
N HIS A 54 1.33 -25.30 -5.35
CA HIS A 54 1.90 -26.60 -5.65
C HIS A 54 3.10 -26.91 -4.75
N GLN A 55 3.03 -28.02 -4.02
CA GLN A 55 4.03 -28.46 -3.03
C GLN A 55 4.23 -27.48 -1.85
N GLY A 56 3.24 -26.67 -1.52
CA GLY A 56 3.35 -25.65 -0.45
C GLY A 56 4.32 -24.49 -0.78
N VAL A 57 4.62 -24.30 -2.07
CA VAL A 57 5.53 -23.25 -2.51
C VAL A 57 4.75 -22.05 -3.05
N GLU A 58 5.09 -20.88 -2.55
CA GLU A 58 4.52 -19.62 -3.04
C GLU A 58 4.64 -19.52 -4.57
N LYS A 59 3.49 -19.32 -5.26
CA LYS A 59 3.38 -19.27 -6.71
C LYS A 59 3.80 -20.56 -7.42
N GLY A 60 3.61 -21.73 -6.79
CA GLY A 60 4.07 -23.02 -7.27
C GLY A 60 3.68 -23.31 -8.71
N LEU A 61 2.43 -23.10 -9.10
CA LEU A 61 1.96 -23.27 -10.47
C LEU A 61 2.77 -22.43 -11.48
N LEU A 62 2.99 -21.13 -11.18
CA LEU A 62 3.75 -20.25 -12.05
C LEU A 62 5.22 -20.69 -12.16
N ARG A 63 5.81 -21.08 -11.04
CA ARG A 63 7.22 -21.57 -11.03
C ARG A 63 7.36 -22.84 -11.86
N THR A 64 6.42 -23.76 -11.73
CA THR A 64 6.41 -24.98 -12.54
C THR A 64 6.23 -24.68 -14.04
N ALA A 65 5.33 -23.78 -14.37
CA ALA A 65 5.08 -23.38 -15.76
C ALA A 65 6.29 -22.67 -16.42
N LEU A 66 7.17 -22.07 -15.64
CA LEU A 66 8.33 -21.31 -16.11
C LEU A 66 9.67 -22.05 -15.89
N SER A 67 9.64 -23.32 -15.49
CA SER A 67 10.83 -24.10 -15.15
C SER A 67 11.84 -24.21 -16.29
N ASP A 68 11.36 -24.26 -17.52
CA ASP A 68 12.19 -24.37 -18.71
C ASP A 68 12.62 -23.01 -19.29
N LEU A 69 12.07 -21.90 -18.75
CA LEU A 69 12.29 -20.56 -19.29
C LEU A 69 13.20 -19.70 -18.40
N LEU A 70 13.29 -20.02 -17.11
CA LEU A 70 14.02 -19.20 -16.15
C LEU A 70 15.15 -19.99 -15.46
N PRO A 71 16.30 -19.35 -15.21
CA PRO A 71 17.36 -19.95 -14.40
C PRO A 71 16.84 -20.29 -12.99
N PRO A 72 17.31 -21.41 -12.37
CA PRO A 72 16.82 -21.86 -11.06
C PRO A 72 16.92 -20.81 -9.96
N GLU A 73 17.97 -20.01 -9.93
CA GLU A 73 18.19 -18.95 -8.95
C GLU A 73 17.15 -17.82 -9.04
N ILE A 74 16.58 -17.59 -10.22
CA ILE A 74 15.47 -16.63 -10.43
C ILE A 74 14.14 -17.31 -10.13
N LEU A 75 13.95 -18.52 -10.65
CA LEU A 75 12.72 -19.28 -10.51
C LEU A 75 12.35 -19.51 -9.04
N TRP A 76 13.33 -19.87 -8.20
CA TRP A 76 13.14 -20.20 -6.79
C TRP A 76 13.45 -19.05 -5.82
N ARG A 77 13.70 -17.86 -6.34
CA ARG A 77 13.97 -16.68 -5.51
C ARG A 77 12.80 -16.41 -4.58
N LYS A 78 13.10 -16.27 -3.29
CA LYS A 78 12.12 -15.82 -2.29
C LYS A 78 11.79 -14.35 -2.51
N LYS A 79 10.52 -13.98 -2.27
CA LYS A 79 10.09 -12.59 -2.32
C LYS A 79 10.89 -11.78 -1.30
N SER A 80 11.55 -10.74 -1.80
CA SER A 80 12.18 -9.73 -0.96
C SER A 80 11.23 -8.53 -0.85
N PRO A 81 10.89 -8.06 0.35
CA PRO A 81 10.11 -6.83 0.51
C PRO A 81 10.92 -5.64 -0.02
N TYR A 82 10.22 -4.60 -0.48
CA TYR A 82 10.87 -3.33 -0.76
C TYR A 82 11.55 -2.80 0.50
N PRO A 83 12.74 -2.17 0.40
CA PRO A 83 13.40 -1.58 1.55
C PRO A 83 12.48 -0.53 2.17
N LYS A 84 12.34 -0.60 3.50
CA LYS A 84 11.64 0.42 4.27
C LYS A 84 12.57 1.59 4.49
N THR A 85 12.05 2.80 4.43
CA THR A 85 12.82 3.99 4.80
C THR A 85 13.00 4.02 6.32
N PHE A 86 14.22 3.81 6.76
CA PHE A 86 14.65 3.94 8.17
C PHE A 86 15.50 5.20 8.37
N ASP A 87 15.26 6.23 7.58
CA ASP A 87 16.00 7.47 7.67
C ASP A 87 15.51 8.30 8.87
N PRO A 88 16.34 8.54 9.89
CA PRO A 88 15.99 9.37 11.03
C PRO A 88 15.61 10.79 10.63
N HIS A 89 16.28 11.33 9.61
CA HIS A 89 15.98 12.67 9.09
C HIS A 89 14.58 12.78 8.50
N TYR A 90 14.13 11.73 7.79
CA TYR A 90 12.73 11.66 7.33
C TYR A 90 11.76 11.72 8.52
N THR A 91 12.01 10.94 9.56
CA THR A 91 11.19 10.91 10.78
C THR A 91 11.14 12.28 11.45
N GLU A 92 12.27 12.95 11.56
CA GLU A 92 12.36 14.30 12.13
C GLU A 92 11.53 15.32 11.32
N ILE A 93 11.68 15.34 10.00
CA ILE A 93 10.95 16.25 9.12
C ILE A 93 9.44 16.05 9.23
N VAL A 94 8.93 14.81 9.14
CA VAL A 94 7.48 14.55 9.21
C VAL A 94 6.93 14.88 10.59
N SER A 95 7.69 14.58 11.66
CA SER A 95 7.29 14.93 13.03
C SER A 95 7.19 16.43 13.23
N MET A 96 8.20 17.17 12.77
CA MET A 96 8.21 18.63 12.86
C MET A 96 7.02 19.25 12.10
N ARG A 97 6.73 18.76 10.89
CA ARG A 97 5.59 19.24 10.09
C ARG A 97 4.27 18.93 10.75
N LEU A 98 4.11 17.74 11.32
CA LEU A 98 2.86 17.35 11.99
C LEU A 98 2.66 18.14 13.28
N ARG A 99 3.71 18.45 14.05
CA ARG A 99 3.63 19.34 15.21
C ARG A 99 3.12 20.72 14.82
N ARG A 100 3.66 21.30 13.75
CA ARG A 100 3.17 22.60 13.22
C ARG A 100 1.70 22.51 12.83
N LEU A 101 1.27 21.41 12.22
CA LEU A 101 -0.13 21.20 11.86
C LEU A 101 -1.02 21.09 13.10
N LEU A 102 -0.55 20.48 14.18
CA LEU A 102 -1.27 20.43 15.47
C LEU A 102 -1.51 21.81 16.09
N GLU A 103 -0.69 22.79 15.79
CA GLU A 103 -0.82 24.18 16.26
C GLU A 103 -1.78 25.00 15.39
N ASP A 104 -2.02 24.58 14.15
CA ASP A 104 -2.93 25.25 13.23
C ASP A 104 -4.39 24.98 13.58
N VAL A 105 -5.07 25.98 14.15
CA VAL A 105 -6.49 25.90 14.55
C VAL A 105 -7.42 25.63 13.37
N ASN A 106 -7.04 26.07 12.17
CA ASN A 106 -7.84 25.98 10.94
C ASN A 106 -7.50 24.76 10.09
N ALA A 107 -6.69 23.84 10.59
CA ALA A 107 -6.30 22.66 9.83
C ALA A 107 -7.50 21.73 9.56
N PRO A 108 -7.88 21.53 8.28
CA PRO A 108 -9.06 20.76 7.92
C PRO A 108 -8.95 19.28 8.29
N LEU A 109 -7.74 18.75 8.44
CA LEU A 109 -7.53 17.39 8.94
C LEU A 109 -8.31 17.11 10.23
N PHE A 110 -8.40 18.09 11.14
CA PHE A 110 -9.00 17.90 12.46
C PHE A 110 -10.53 17.95 12.48
N TYR A 111 -11.18 18.06 11.32
CA TYR A 111 -12.58 17.67 11.15
C TYR A 111 -12.75 16.14 11.07
N LEU A 112 -11.71 15.41 10.69
CA LEU A 112 -11.71 13.95 10.48
C LEU A 112 -11.11 13.17 11.64
N VAL A 113 -10.10 13.74 12.32
CA VAL A 113 -9.35 13.08 13.38
C VAL A 113 -9.21 13.96 14.62
N ASN A 114 -9.12 13.32 15.79
CA ASN A 114 -8.96 14.05 17.04
C ASN A 114 -7.49 14.50 17.23
N ARG A 115 -7.27 15.77 17.59
CA ARG A 115 -5.95 16.34 17.85
C ARG A 115 -5.21 15.63 18.99
N GLY A 116 -5.94 15.25 20.04
CA GLY A 116 -5.38 14.54 21.20
C GLY A 116 -4.84 13.17 20.80
N ASP A 117 -5.59 12.44 19.99
CA ASP A 117 -5.17 11.11 19.51
C ASP A 117 -3.93 11.19 18.61
N VAL A 118 -3.86 12.21 17.73
CA VAL A 118 -2.67 12.44 16.90
C VAL A 118 -1.47 12.79 17.76
N ARG A 119 -1.63 13.59 18.80
CA ARG A 119 -0.54 13.91 19.74
C ARG A 119 -0.09 12.69 20.51
N CYS A 120 -1.01 11.89 21.03
CA CYS A 120 -0.71 10.65 21.73
C CYS A 120 0.04 9.65 20.82
N MET A 121 -0.40 9.52 19.56
CA MET A 121 0.29 8.69 18.56
C MET A 121 1.73 9.13 18.31
N MET A 122 2.02 10.43 18.33
CA MET A 122 3.38 10.96 18.14
C MET A 122 4.30 10.73 19.35
N GLU A 123 3.74 10.66 20.55
CA GLU A 123 4.48 10.47 21.79
C GLU A 123 4.74 8.98 22.10
N GLN A 124 3.90 8.09 21.56
CA GLN A 124 4.02 6.65 21.76
C GLN A 124 4.79 6.03 20.58
N GLU A 125 5.96 5.48 20.86
CA GLU A 125 6.63 4.56 19.94
C GLU A 125 5.82 3.26 19.91
N SER A 126 4.90 3.15 18.94
CA SER A 126 4.21 1.89 18.70
C SER A 126 5.14 0.91 18.02
N GLU A 127 5.50 -0.17 18.69
CA GLU A 127 6.24 -1.28 18.10
C GLU A 127 5.44 -1.99 17.00
N TRP A 128 4.11 -1.87 17.03
CA TRP A 128 3.20 -2.52 16.08
C TRP A 128 2.80 -1.58 14.94
N PRO A 129 2.85 -2.06 13.68
CA PRO A 129 2.36 -1.27 12.56
C PRO A 129 0.84 -1.09 12.69
N TRP A 130 0.39 0.16 12.63
CA TRP A 130 -1.02 0.52 12.80
C TRP A 130 -1.92 -0.05 11.68
N TYR A 131 -1.42 -0.07 10.46
CA TYR A 131 -2.15 -0.61 9.31
C TYR A 131 -1.24 -1.47 8.45
N GLY A 132 -1.45 -2.79 8.51
CA GLY A 132 -0.64 -3.74 7.77
C GLY A 132 0.85 -3.63 8.10
N GLN A 133 1.69 -4.33 7.35
CA GLN A 133 3.13 -4.39 7.58
C GLN A 133 3.89 -3.11 7.17
N LEU A 134 3.22 -2.14 6.55
CA LEU A 134 3.86 -1.04 5.85
C LEU A 134 3.78 0.30 6.56
N MET A 135 2.77 0.53 7.41
CA MET A 135 2.59 1.81 8.10
C MET A 135 3.11 1.74 9.54
N ARG A 136 4.22 2.41 9.78
CA ARG A 136 4.75 2.70 11.11
C ARG A 136 4.57 4.19 11.42
N GLY A 137 4.96 4.63 12.61
CA GLY A 137 4.80 6.02 13.06
C GLY A 137 5.13 7.07 11.98
N PRO A 138 6.34 7.10 11.40
CA PRO A 138 6.70 8.09 10.39
C PRO A 138 5.81 8.07 9.14
N GLN A 139 5.42 6.87 8.67
CA GLN A 139 4.53 6.75 7.52
C GLN A 139 3.10 7.21 7.85
N THR A 140 2.63 6.95 9.06
CA THR A 140 1.31 7.42 9.52
C THR A 140 1.30 8.94 9.63
N MET A 141 2.36 9.55 10.19
CA MET A 141 2.50 11.01 10.23
C MET A 141 2.50 11.62 8.83
N ALA A 142 3.25 11.03 7.90
CA ALA A 142 3.28 11.48 6.51
C ALA A 142 1.91 11.34 5.83
N TYR A 143 1.17 10.29 6.12
CA TYR A 143 -0.18 10.07 5.60
C TYR A 143 -1.14 11.17 6.08
N LEU A 144 -1.14 11.49 7.37
CA LEU A 144 -1.95 12.57 7.92
C LEU A 144 -1.62 13.93 7.27
N LEU A 145 -0.34 14.23 7.07
CA LEU A 145 0.10 15.42 6.34
C LEU A 145 -0.39 15.44 4.89
N GLN A 146 -0.40 14.30 4.21
CA GLN A 146 -0.93 14.18 2.85
C GLN A 146 -2.43 14.41 2.80
N VAL A 147 -3.18 13.91 3.78
CA VAL A 147 -4.63 14.13 3.89
C VAL A 147 -4.92 15.62 4.09
N ASP A 148 -4.22 16.29 5.01
CA ASP A 148 -4.38 17.74 5.23
C ASP A 148 -4.06 18.54 3.97
N PHE A 149 -2.93 18.22 3.32
CA PHE A 149 -2.55 18.86 2.07
C PHE A 149 -3.62 18.68 1.00
N TRP A 150 -4.17 17.48 0.85
CA TRP A 150 -5.22 17.17 -0.12
C TRP A 150 -6.49 17.96 0.17
N LEU A 151 -6.93 17.99 1.42
CA LEU A 151 -8.12 18.75 1.84
C LEU A 151 -8.00 20.23 1.50
N ARG A 152 -6.83 20.84 1.76
CA ARG A 152 -6.55 22.24 1.43
C ARG A 152 -6.45 22.49 -0.07
N HIS A 153 -5.72 21.62 -0.76
CA HIS A 153 -5.43 21.78 -2.19
C HIS A 153 -6.69 21.73 -3.05
N TYR A 154 -7.64 20.86 -2.68
CA TYR A 154 -8.90 20.69 -3.39
C TYR A 154 -10.07 21.46 -2.77
N ASN A 155 -9.82 22.26 -1.74
CA ASN A 155 -10.85 23.03 -1.02
C ASN A 155 -12.06 22.16 -0.65
N VAL A 156 -11.80 21.03 -0.01
CA VAL A 156 -12.84 20.06 0.33
C VAL A 156 -13.72 20.63 1.43
N GLU A 157 -15.02 20.72 1.17
CA GLU A 157 -16.02 21.12 2.13
C GLU A 157 -16.67 19.89 2.79
N PHE A 158 -16.85 19.95 4.10
CA PHE A 158 -17.57 18.94 4.84
C PHE A 158 -19.03 19.34 4.95
N VAL A 159 -19.93 18.50 4.38
CA VAL A 159 -21.38 18.66 4.48
C VAL A 159 -21.86 17.70 5.56
N TYR A 160 -22.44 18.22 6.64
CA TYR A 160 -22.99 17.46 7.76
C TYR A 160 -24.53 17.39 7.67
#